data_7887631be5daf68bd42aed666fcad066
#
_entry.id   7887631be5daf68bd42aed666fcad066
#
_cell.length_a   1.000
_cell.length_b   1.000
_cell.length_c   1.000
_cell.angle_alpha   90.00
_cell.angle_beta   90.00
_cell.angle_gamma   90.00
#
_symmetry.space_group_name_H-M   'P 1'
#
loop_
_entity.id
_entity.type
_entity.pdbx_description
1 polymer ?
#
loop_
_entity_poly.entity_id
_entity_poly.type
_entity_poly.pdbx_seq_one_letter_code
_entity_poly.pdbx_strand_id
1 'polypeptide(L)'
;MTASCGAPAGGFSIEGVDVAKETVIQGAVSRDGAPVSGYVRLLDSTGEFTAEVPTSPEGGFRFFAAPGTWTVRALVPGGTVDAEVRAALGEVAEVALAV
;
A
#
# COMPACT_ATOMS: atom_id res chain seq x y z
N MET A 1 1.84 11.18 19.04
CA MET A 1 1.54 10.55 18.56
C MET A 1 1.10 10.25 17.71
N THR A 2 1.04 9.83 17.55
CA THR A 2 0.69 9.80 16.65
C THR A 2 -0.22 9.28 16.04
N ALA A 3 -0.45 9.75 15.27
CA ALA A 3 -1.47 9.35 14.48
C ALA A 3 -1.28 8.06 13.92
N SER A 4 -0.11 7.61 14.01
CA SER A 4 0.13 6.33 13.45
C SER A 4 -0.66 5.28 14.14
N CYS A 5 -0.86 5.42 15.40
CA CYS A 5 -1.66 4.43 16.06
C CYS A 5 -3.10 4.54 15.62
N GLY A 6 -3.46 5.67 15.12
CA GLY A 6 -4.79 5.82 14.60
C GLY A 6 -4.88 5.59 13.12
N ALA A 7 -3.80 5.20 12.50
CA ALA A 7 -3.83 5.03 11.08
C ALA A 7 -4.79 3.92 10.75
N PRO A 8 -5.91 4.21 10.20
CA PRO A 8 -6.83 3.17 9.88
C PRO A 8 -6.31 2.37 8.71
N ALA A 9 -6.73 1.16 8.68
CA ALA A 9 -6.44 0.34 7.54
C ALA A 9 -6.91 1.06 6.30
N GLY A 10 -6.10 1.05 5.28
CA GLY A 10 -6.45 1.68 4.03
C GLY A 10 -6.26 3.17 3.97
N GLY A 11 -5.91 3.79 5.07
CA GLY A 11 -5.64 5.20 5.04
C GLY A 11 -4.36 5.49 4.28
N PHE A 12 -4.30 6.62 3.60
CA PHE A 12 -3.08 6.98 2.91
C PHE A 12 -2.59 8.37 3.25
N SER A 13 -3.06 8.91 4.35
CA SER A 13 -2.48 10.12 4.88
C SER A 13 -1.14 9.78 5.52
N ILE A 14 -0.15 10.61 5.30
CA ILE A 14 1.15 10.40 5.92
C ILE A 14 1.39 11.31 7.10
N GLU A 15 0.35 11.97 7.56
CA GLU A 15 0.48 12.78 8.76
C GLU A 15 0.86 11.90 9.93
N GLY A 16 1.81 12.36 10.72
CA GLY A 16 2.28 11.59 11.85
C GLY A 16 3.34 10.57 11.52
N VAL A 17 3.65 10.40 10.24
CA VAL A 17 4.71 9.49 9.82
C VAL A 17 6.00 10.26 9.70
N ASP A 18 7.05 9.73 10.30
CA ASP A 18 8.37 10.33 10.18
C ASP A 18 9.06 9.66 8.98
N VAL A 19 8.90 10.25 7.80
CA VAL A 19 9.43 9.63 6.59
C VAL A 19 10.95 9.62 6.57
N ALA A 20 11.60 10.40 7.43
CA ALA A 20 13.05 10.32 7.52
C ALA A 20 13.51 9.03 8.18
N LYS A 21 12.62 8.37 8.92
CA LYS A 21 12.93 7.13 9.62
C LYS A 21 12.09 5.96 9.16
N GLU A 22 11.08 6.22 8.34
CA GLU A 22 10.14 5.19 7.94
C GLU A 22 10.26 4.96 6.44
N THR A 23 9.90 3.77 6.05
CA THR A 23 9.78 3.43 4.63
C THR A 23 8.31 3.13 4.38
N VAL A 24 7.70 3.86 3.46
CA VAL A 24 6.27 3.80 3.24
C VAL A 24 5.99 3.41 1.80
N ILE A 25 5.07 2.47 1.61
CA ILE A 25 4.52 2.12 0.31
C ILE A 25 3.04 2.48 0.37
N GLN A 26 2.58 3.30 -0.54
CA GLN A 26 1.17 3.65 -0.56
C GLN A 26 0.68 3.84 -1.98
N GLY A 27 -0.63 3.81 -2.14
CA GLY A 27 -1.20 4.00 -3.45
C GLY A 27 -2.70 3.82 -3.43
N ALA A 28 -3.25 3.53 -4.60
CA ALA A 28 -4.69 3.38 -4.74
C ALA A 28 -5.00 2.32 -5.78
N VAL A 29 -6.16 1.69 -5.62
CA VAL A 29 -6.67 0.69 -6.54
C VAL A 29 -7.84 1.30 -7.28
N SER A 30 -7.84 1.16 -8.61
CA SER A 30 -8.91 1.72 -9.43
C SER A 30 -9.28 0.78 -10.56
N ARG A 31 -10.47 0.97 -11.09
CA ARG A 31 -10.94 0.28 -12.29
C ARG A 31 -11.61 1.32 -13.16
N ASP A 32 -11.09 1.46 -14.39
CA ASP A 32 -11.63 2.45 -15.35
C ASP A 32 -11.67 3.85 -14.75
N GLY A 33 -10.65 4.18 -13.95
CA GLY A 33 -10.55 5.51 -13.36
C GLY A 33 -11.33 5.71 -12.08
N ALA A 34 -12.07 4.71 -11.63
CA ALA A 34 -12.87 4.84 -10.41
C ALA A 34 -12.26 4.03 -9.28
N PRO A 35 -12.36 4.49 -8.04
CA PRO A 35 -11.84 3.74 -6.90
C PRO A 35 -12.54 2.39 -6.76
N VAL A 36 -11.77 1.39 -6.33
CA VAL A 36 -12.31 0.04 -6.11
C VAL A 36 -11.93 -0.39 -4.71
N SER A 37 -12.88 -0.94 -3.99
CA SER A 37 -12.65 -1.47 -2.65
C SER A 37 -12.23 -2.93 -2.73
N GLY A 38 -11.33 -3.32 -1.82
CA GLY A 38 -10.87 -4.68 -1.73
C GLY A 38 -9.75 -4.76 -0.73
N TYR A 39 -8.79 -5.62 -1.00
CA TYR A 39 -7.64 -5.81 -0.13
C TYR A 39 -6.37 -5.65 -0.95
N VAL A 40 -5.31 -5.23 -0.28
CA VAL A 40 -3.99 -5.14 -0.91
C VAL A 40 -3.02 -5.93 -0.06
N ARG A 41 -2.29 -6.80 -0.72
CA ARG A 41 -1.32 -7.68 -0.09
C ARG A 41 0.08 -7.20 -0.39
N LEU A 42 0.95 -7.29 0.61
CA LEU A 42 2.37 -6.97 0.44
C LEU A 42 3.14 -8.28 0.46
N LEU A 43 3.90 -8.52 -0.60
CA LEU A 43 4.71 -9.73 -0.74
C LEU A 43 6.16 -9.32 -0.83
N ASP A 44 7.05 -10.10 -0.17
CA ASP A 44 8.47 -9.78 -0.20
C ASP A 44 9.09 -10.18 -1.55
N SER A 45 10.39 -9.99 -1.67
CA SER A 45 11.07 -10.22 -2.96
C SER A 45 11.04 -11.69 -3.36
N THR A 46 10.75 -12.59 -2.45
CA THR A 46 10.62 -14.01 -2.77
C THR A 46 9.18 -14.39 -3.08
N GLY A 47 8.25 -13.46 -2.97
CA GLY A 47 6.84 -13.73 -3.22
C GLY A 47 6.09 -14.19 -2.00
N GLU A 48 6.69 -14.12 -0.82
CA GLU A 48 6.04 -14.57 0.39
C GLU A 48 5.17 -13.49 0.98
N PHE A 49 4.05 -13.91 1.54
CA PHE A 49 3.10 -13.00 2.17
C PHE A 49 3.74 -12.32 3.38
N THR A 50 3.57 -11.01 3.44
CA THR A 50 4.08 -10.23 4.56
C THR A 50 2.95 -9.53 5.30
N ALA A 51 2.03 -8.89 4.58
CA ALA A 51 0.95 -8.13 5.21
C ALA A 51 -0.21 -7.96 4.25
N GLU A 52 -1.36 -7.61 4.79
CA GLU A 52 -2.55 -7.35 3.99
C GLU A 52 -3.38 -6.29 4.69
N VAL A 53 -3.90 -5.33 3.93
CA VAL A 53 -4.76 -4.29 4.47
C VAL A 53 -5.98 -4.13 3.57
N PRO A 54 -7.14 -3.78 4.13
CA PRO A 54 -8.27 -3.40 3.30
C PRO A 54 -8.03 -2.01 2.73
N THR A 55 -8.63 -1.73 1.57
CA THR A 55 -8.55 -0.41 0.99
C THR A 55 -9.52 0.53 1.70
N SER A 56 -9.22 1.83 1.62
CA SER A 56 -10.16 2.85 2.06
C SER A 56 -11.30 2.96 1.05
N PRO A 57 -12.35 3.73 1.36
CA PRO A 57 -13.42 3.96 0.39
C PRO A 57 -12.92 4.54 -0.93
N GLU A 58 -11.79 5.24 -0.91
CA GLU A 58 -11.19 5.79 -2.12
C GLU A 58 -10.23 4.82 -2.78
N GLY A 59 -10.18 3.57 -2.33
CA GLY A 59 -9.29 2.59 -2.89
C GLY A 59 -7.85 2.68 -2.38
N GLY A 60 -7.59 3.55 -1.41
CA GLY A 60 -6.23 3.80 -0.94
C GLY A 60 -5.70 2.73 -0.01
N PHE A 61 -4.37 2.60 0.02
CA PHE A 61 -3.71 1.67 0.92
C PHE A 61 -2.34 2.21 1.31
N ARG A 62 -1.81 1.70 2.42
CA ARG A 62 -0.49 2.09 2.89
C ARG A 62 0.13 0.96 3.68
N PHE A 63 1.42 0.73 3.43
CA PHE A 63 2.22 -0.21 4.19
C PHE A 63 3.47 0.48 4.70
N PHE A 64 3.96 0.02 5.85
CA PHE A 64 5.28 0.35 6.35
C PHE A 64 6.13 -0.88 6.13
N ALA A 65 7.22 -0.72 5.37
CA ALA A 65 8.02 -1.86 4.96
C ALA A 65 9.50 -1.53 5.06
N ALA A 66 10.33 -2.56 5.13
CA ALA A 66 11.76 -2.35 5.09
C ALA A 66 12.18 -1.92 3.68
N PRO A 67 13.30 -1.23 3.54
CA PRO A 67 13.80 -0.89 2.21
C PRO A 67 14.03 -2.16 1.39
N GLY A 68 13.74 -2.09 0.11
CA GLY A 68 13.93 -3.22 -0.78
C GLY A 68 12.85 -3.29 -1.83
N THR A 69 12.82 -4.40 -2.53
CA THR A 69 11.85 -4.64 -3.60
C THR A 69 10.69 -5.45 -3.05
N TRP A 70 9.48 -4.99 -3.32
CA TRP A 70 8.25 -5.61 -2.86
C TRP A 70 7.28 -5.77 -3.99
N THR A 71 6.33 -6.68 -3.84
CA THR A 71 5.20 -6.81 -4.76
C THR A 71 3.94 -6.44 -4.01
N VAL A 72 3.12 -5.60 -4.61
CA VAL A 72 1.82 -5.21 -4.07
C VAL A 72 0.77 -5.88 -4.94
N ARG A 73 -0.12 -6.62 -4.31
CA ARG A 73 -1.17 -7.34 -5.03
C ARG A 73 -2.53 -6.84 -4.58
N ALA A 74 -3.30 -6.33 -5.53
CA ALA A 74 -4.66 -5.92 -5.25
C ALA A 74 -5.59 -7.10 -5.46
N LEU A 75 -6.48 -7.33 -4.49
CA LEU A 75 -7.47 -8.41 -4.51
C LEU A 75 -8.83 -7.74 -4.45
N VAL A 76 -9.49 -7.69 -5.59
CA VAL A 76 -10.79 -7.01 -5.70
C VAL A 76 -11.79 -7.94 -6.36
N PRO A 77 -13.09 -7.65 -6.24
CA PRO A 77 -14.07 -8.47 -6.96
C PRO A 77 -13.76 -8.47 -8.44
N GLY A 78 -13.67 -9.63 -9.01
CA GLY A 78 -13.45 -9.78 -10.44
C GLY A 78 -12.02 -9.84 -10.87
N GLY A 79 -11.05 -9.74 -9.96
CA GLY A 79 -9.67 -9.87 -10.43
C GLY A 79 -8.62 -9.51 -9.42
N THR A 80 -7.38 -9.71 -9.83
CA THR A 80 -6.20 -9.31 -9.07
C THR A 80 -5.24 -8.63 -10.01
N VAL A 81 -4.38 -7.79 -9.44
CA VAL A 81 -3.31 -7.17 -10.20
C VAL A 81 -2.10 -7.01 -9.28
N ASP A 82 -0.92 -7.24 -9.82
CA ASP A 82 0.33 -7.11 -9.08
C ASP A 82 1.14 -5.96 -9.64
N ALA A 83 1.92 -5.32 -8.79
CA ALA A 83 2.90 -4.34 -9.22
C ALA A 83 4.12 -4.45 -8.34
N GLU A 84 5.28 -4.35 -8.96
CA GLU A 84 6.53 -4.33 -8.22
C GLU A 84 6.82 -2.89 -7.80
N VAL A 85 7.30 -2.73 -6.57
CA VAL A 85 7.61 -1.41 -6.05
C VAL A 85 8.91 -1.49 -5.27
N ARG A 86 9.72 -0.44 -5.37
CA ARG A 86 10.96 -0.37 -4.61
C ARG A 86 10.77 0.63 -3.48
N ALA A 87 11.00 0.17 -2.27
CA ALA A 87 10.87 1.00 -1.07
C ALA A 87 12.26 1.44 -0.63
N ALA A 88 12.39 2.71 -0.30
CA ALA A 88 13.65 3.29 0.15
C ALA A 88 13.43 4.06 1.43
N LEU A 89 14.40 3.97 2.33
CA LEU A 89 14.31 4.66 3.61
C LEU A 89 14.19 6.16 3.37
N GLY A 90 13.28 6.80 4.09
CA GLY A 90 13.07 8.23 3.95
C GLY A 90 12.22 8.62 2.78
N GLU A 91 11.61 7.65 2.08
CA GLU A 91 10.79 7.92 0.92
C GLU A 91 9.43 7.27 1.02
N VAL A 92 8.48 7.86 0.34
CA VAL A 92 7.15 7.28 0.19
C VAL A 92 7.08 6.77 -1.25
N ALA A 93 6.98 5.45 -1.39
CA ALA A 93 6.86 4.83 -2.70
C ALA A 93 5.38 4.82 -3.09
N GLU A 94 5.05 5.42 -4.22
CA GLU A 94 3.67 5.50 -4.68
C GLU A 94 3.42 4.50 -5.77
N VAL A 95 2.29 3.83 -5.71
CA VAL A 95 1.95 2.86 -6.73
C VAL A 95 0.46 2.94 -7.04
N ALA A 96 0.13 2.91 -8.33
CA ALA A 96 -1.26 2.90 -8.78
C ALA A 96 -1.57 1.54 -9.36
N LEU A 97 -2.63 0.92 -8.85
CA LEU A 97 -3.04 -0.42 -9.29
C LEU A 97 -4.36 -0.29 -10.03
N ALA A 98 -4.31 -0.58 -11.33
CA ALA A 98 -5.51 -0.55 -12.17
C ALA A 98 -5.95 -2.00 -12.43
N VAL A 99 -7.17 -2.30 -12.04
CA VAL A 99 -7.71 -3.66 -12.18
C VAL A 99 -8.78 -3.73 -13.24
#